data_acef7b546745016d5a29598097289565
#
_entry.id   acef7b546745016d5a29598097289565
#
_cell.length_a   1.000
_cell.length_b   1.000
_cell.length_c   1.000
_cell.angle_alpha   90.00
_cell.angle_beta   90.00
_cell.angle_gamma   90.00
#
_symmetry.space_group_name_H-M   'P 1'
#
loop_
_entity.id
_entity.type
_entity.pdbx_description
1 polymer ?
#
loop_
_entity_poly.entity_id
_entity_poly.type
_entity_poly.pdbx_seq_one_letter_code
_entity_poly.pdbx_strand_id
1 'polypeptide(L)'
;MFPKLVWILWLQGWANAPYIVRRVRESYSFHNPDWRVMLLDRETIPRHLDLPFEWNSTEITAPALSDIVRLGLLARYGGVWADASLLCMAPLSQWIEEATAPSGVFLYHEGVAGAVHSWFVAAREGSYVMQRWHNASTVFWSGYLAGQCVSPCDLRHDVRAPTAQAQRGYNYFWCVRVTDIAAGWRSANSAIHVAFRQDEHFVLGSCGT
;
A
#
# COMPACT_ATOMS: atom_id res chain seq x y z
N MET A 1 -0.37 14.16 15.73
CA MET A 1 -1.81 13.96 15.46
C MET A 1 -1.95 13.13 14.19
N PHE A 2 -2.81 12.11 14.18
CA PHE A 2 -3.06 11.27 13.01
C PHE A 2 -3.98 11.99 12.01
N PRO A 3 -3.70 11.95 10.67
CA PRO A 3 -4.58 12.57 9.67
C PRO A 3 -5.95 11.90 9.62
N LYS A 4 -7.02 12.67 9.83
CA LYS A 4 -8.40 12.16 9.81
C LYS A 4 -8.93 12.02 8.38
N LEU A 5 -8.27 11.18 7.58
CA LEU A 5 -8.58 10.89 6.18
C LEU A 5 -8.79 9.40 6.00
N VAL A 6 -9.84 9.01 5.28
CA VAL A 6 -10.06 7.63 4.82
C VAL A 6 -10.14 7.65 3.30
N TRP A 7 -9.27 6.89 2.64
CA TRP A 7 -9.20 6.74 1.19
C TRP A 7 -9.87 5.45 0.78
N ILE A 8 -10.87 5.51 -0.10
CA ILE A 8 -11.57 4.34 -0.65
C ILE A 8 -11.63 4.49 -2.17
N LEU A 9 -11.14 3.49 -2.89
CA LEU A 9 -11.08 3.49 -4.35
C LEU A 9 -12.12 2.54 -4.95
N TRP A 10 -12.89 3.06 -5.92
CA TRP A 10 -13.74 2.27 -6.79
C TRP A 10 -13.55 2.71 -8.24
N LEU A 11 -12.68 2.02 -8.98
CA LEU A 11 -12.20 2.43 -10.31
C LEU A 11 -13.31 2.63 -11.37
N GLN A 12 -14.44 1.93 -11.21
CA GLN A 12 -15.56 1.97 -12.14
C GLN A 12 -16.49 3.19 -11.94
N GLY A 13 -16.13 4.08 -11.03
CA GLY A 13 -16.93 5.27 -10.69
C GLY A 13 -17.98 5.01 -9.62
N TRP A 14 -18.09 5.93 -8.69
CA TRP A 14 -18.97 5.82 -7.52
C TRP A 14 -20.46 5.85 -7.83
N ALA A 15 -20.86 6.47 -8.94
CA ALA A 15 -22.27 6.50 -9.39
C ALA A 15 -22.82 5.09 -9.67
N ASN A 16 -21.94 4.18 -10.11
CA ASN A 16 -22.28 2.81 -10.47
C ASN A 16 -21.80 1.78 -9.41
N ALA A 17 -21.38 2.25 -8.24
CA ALA A 17 -20.86 1.37 -7.21
C ALA A 17 -21.94 0.36 -6.73
N PRO A 18 -21.63 -0.94 -6.60
CA PRO A 18 -22.53 -1.94 -6.07
C PRO A 18 -23.04 -1.58 -4.67
N TYR A 19 -24.19 -2.14 -4.30
CA TYR A 19 -24.79 -1.89 -2.99
C TYR A 19 -23.79 -2.08 -1.83
N ILE A 20 -23.04 -3.17 -1.84
CA ILE A 20 -22.07 -3.46 -0.76
C ILE A 20 -20.98 -2.39 -0.66
N VAL A 21 -20.45 -1.91 -1.79
CA VAL A 21 -19.43 -0.86 -1.84
C VAL A 21 -19.96 0.46 -1.28
N ARG A 22 -21.22 0.80 -1.58
CA ARG A 22 -21.87 1.97 -0.99
C ARG A 22 -22.03 1.83 0.53
N ARG A 23 -22.39 0.64 1.02
CA ARG A 23 -22.47 0.36 2.47
C ARG A 23 -21.13 0.47 3.18
N VAL A 24 -20.05 0.06 2.51
CA VAL A 24 -18.69 0.27 3.03
C VAL A 24 -18.43 1.77 3.26
N ARG A 25 -18.63 2.60 2.24
CA ARG A 25 -18.48 4.05 2.37
C ARG A 25 -19.31 4.60 3.55
N GLU A 26 -20.58 4.22 3.64
CA GLU A 26 -21.50 4.69 4.67
C GLU A 26 -21.01 4.28 6.07
N SER A 27 -20.46 3.07 6.22
CA SER A 27 -19.95 2.59 7.51
C SER A 27 -18.77 3.44 8.02
N TYR A 28 -17.87 3.85 7.12
CA TYR A 28 -16.79 4.76 7.52
C TYR A 28 -17.31 6.12 7.95
N SER A 29 -18.24 6.70 7.21
CA SER A 29 -18.84 8.00 7.54
C SER A 29 -19.66 7.94 8.85
N PHE A 30 -20.34 6.82 9.09
CA PHE A 30 -21.15 6.62 10.29
C PHE A 30 -20.31 6.52 11.56
N HIS A 31 -19.25 5.69 11.53
CA HIS A 31 -18.39 5.48 12.69
C HIS A 31 -17.36 6.58 12.90
N ASN A 32 -17.11 7.40 11.90
CA ASN A 32 -16.08 8.44 11.93
C ASN A 32 -16.60 9.78 11.37
N PRO A 33 -17.61 10.41 12.03
CA PRO A 33 -18.27 11.59 11.51
C PRO A 33 -17.36 12.83 11.42
N ASP A 34 -16.25 12.84 12.15
CA ASP A 34 -15.24 13.89 12.14
C ASP A 34 -14.07 13.59 11.19
N TRP A 35 -14.15 12.52 10.41
CA TRP A 35 -13.16 12.14 9.39
C TRP A 35 -13.66 12.46 7.99
N ARG A 36 -12.74 12.78 7.10
CA ARG A 36 -13.04 12.97 5.69
C ARG A 36 -12.89 11.65 4.95
N VAL A 37 -14.01 11.12 4.45
CA VAL A 37 -13.99 9.93 3.57
C VAL A 37 -13.80 10.40 2.14
N MET A 38 -12.61 10.12 1.60
CA MET A 38 -12.19 10.50 0.26
C MET A 38 -12.51 9.37 -0.72
N LEU A 39 -13.46 9.61 -1.59
CA LEU A 39 -13.90 8.65 -2.59
C LEU A 39 -13.14 8.85 -3.88
N LEU A 40 -12.41 7.83 -4.29
CA LEU A 40 -11.57 7.85 -5.47
C LEU A 40 -12.15 6.97 -6.56
N ASP A 41 -11.96 7.38 -7.78
CA ASP A 41 -12.17 6.63 -9.00
C ASP A 41 -11.08 6.98 -10.02
N ARG A 42 -11.16 6.40 -11.22
CA ARG A 42 -10.16 6.64 -12.25
C ARG A 42 -10.03 8.12 -12.65
N GLU A 43 -11.11 8.88 -12.58
CA GLU A 43 -11.13 10.30 -12.99
C GLU A 43 -10.58 11.22 -11.90
N THR A 44 -10.70 10.80 -10.64
CA THR A 44 -10.31 11.64 -9.50
C THR A 44 -8.88 11.37 -9.00
N ILE A 45 -8.27 10.22 -9.33
CA ILE A 45 -6.87 9.90 -8.99
C ILE A 45 -5.92 11.04 -9.36
N PRO A 46 -5.95 11.64 -10.58
CA PRO A 46 -5.00 12.68 -10.97
C PRO A 46 -5.13 13.99 -10.18
N ARG A 47 -6.22 14.18 -9.45
CA ARG A 47 -6.40 15.36 -8.58
C ARG A 47 -5.59 15.27 -7.30
N HIS A 48 -5.15 14.06 -6.95
CA HIS A 48 -4.44 13.77 -5.70
C HIS A 48 -3.01 13.30 -5.91
N LEU A 49 -2.76 12.61 -7.02
CA LEU A 49 -1.45 12.02 -7.33
C LEU A 49 -0.98 12.44 -8.72
N ASP A 50 0.29 12.81 -8.77
CA ASP A 50 1.05 12.95 -10.01
C ASP A 50 2.05 11.79 -10.05
N LEU A 51 1.79 10.81 -10.91
CA LEU A 51 2.59 9.61 -11.04
C LEU A 51 3.54 9.77 -12.23
N PRO A 52 4.85 9.52 -12.07
CA PRO A 52 5.86 9.82 -13.08
C PRO A 52 5.95 8.76 -14.20
N PHE A 53 4.85 8.05 -14.45
CA PHE A 53 4.73 7.03 -15.50
C PHE A 53 3.29 6.94 -16.02
N GLU A 54 3.09 6.24 -17.14
CA GLU A 54 1.77 6.03 -17.77
C GLU A 54 0.89 5.10 -16.92
N TRP A 55 0.41 5.59 -15.78
CA TRP A 55 -0.37 4.82 -14.81
C TRP A 55 -1.72 4.32 -15.35
N ASN A 56 -2.22 4.89 -16.44
CA ASN A 56 -3.46 4.48 -17.10
C ASN A 56 -3.22 3.46 -18.23
N SER A 57 -2.01 2.94 -18.36
CA SER A 57 -1.63 1.88 -19.29
C SER A 57 -2.47 0.62 -19.06
N THR A 58 -2.82 -0.07 -20.14
CA THR A 58 -3.49 -1.38 -20.10
C THR A 58 -2.62 -2.48 -19.51
N GLU A 59 -1.33 -2.26 -19.38
CA GLU A 59 -0.39 -3.18 -18.74
C GLU A 59 -0.52 -3.18 -17.21
N ILE A 60 -1.11 -2.12 -16.64
CA ILE A 60 -1.36 -2.03 -15.20
C ILE A 60 -2.76 -2.57 -14.90
N THR A 61 -2.83 -3.71 -14.25
CA THR A 61 -4.11 -4.29 -13.82
C THR A 61 -4.80 -3.43 -12.77
N ALA A 62 -6.13 -3.54 -12.64
CA ALA A 62 -6.88 -2.77 -11.64
C ALA A 62 -6.39 -2.96 -10.20
N PRO A 63 -6.02 -4.19 -9.77
CA PRO A 63 -5.41 -4.40 -8.47
C PRO A 63 -4.05 -3.70 -8.32
N ALA A 64 -3.17 -3.80 -9.31
CA ALA A 64 -1.87 -3.13 -9.28
C ALA A 64 -2.02 -1.61 -9.21
N LEU A 65 -2.97 -1.04 -9.96
CA LEU A 65 -3.29 0.38 -9.87
C LEU A 65 -3.78 0.77 -8.48
N SER A 66 -4.60 -0.07 -7.85
CA SER A 66 -5.04 0.14 -6.46
C SER A 66 -3.86 0.22 -5.50
N ASP A 67 -2.86 -0.67 -5.64
CA ASP A 67 -1.65 -0.65 -4.81
C ASP A 67 -0.80 0.61 -5.06
N ILE A 68 -0.60 1.00 -6.30
CA ILE A 68 0.12 2.22 -6.68
C ILE A 68 -0.53 3.45 -6.03
N VAL A 69 -1.84 3.58 -6.19
CA VAL A 69 -2.62 4.72 -5.67
C VAL A 69 -2.57 4.75 -4.14
N ARG A 70 -2.75 3.60 -3.50
CA ARG A 70 -2.66 3.45 -2.03
C ARG A 70 -1.34 3.96 -1.49
N LEU A 71 -0.25 3.50 -2.07
CA LEU A 71 1.09 3.87 -1.63
C LEU A 71 1.36 5.37 -1.83
N GLY A 72 0.98 5.91 -2.97
CA GLY A 72 1.16 7.34 -3.26
C GLY A 72 0.38 8.24 -2.31
N LEU A 73 -0.90 7.92 -2.05
CA LEU A 73 -1.74 8.71 -1.15
C LEU A 73 -1.25 8.67 0.30
N LEU A 74 -0.93 7.48 0.79
CA LEU A 74 -0.46 7.32 2.17
C LEU A 74 0.93 7.92 2.38
N ALA A 75 1.82 7.87 1.38
CA ALA A 75 3.13 8.52 1.46
C ALA A 75 3.00 10.05 1.48
N ARG A 76 2.04 10.59 0.74
CA ARG A 76 1.87 12.05 0.59
C ARG A 76 1.04 12.68 1.70
N TYR A 77 -0.08 12.06 2.06
CA TYR A 77 -1.08 12.66 2.94
C TYR A 77 -1.27 11.89 4.25
N GLY A 78 -0.78 10.66 4.33
CA GLY A 78 -1.14 9.78 5.43
C GLY A 78 -2.63 9.42 5.43
N GLY A 79 -3.15 9.10 6.61
CA GLY A 79 -4.53 8.66 6.81
C GLY A 79 -4.68 7.16 6.73
N VAL A 80 -5.89 6.71 6.41
CA VAL A 80 -6.26 5.29 6.31
C VAL A 80 -6.65 4.96 4.88
N TRP A 81 -6.04 3.94 4.31
CA TRP A 81 -6.56 3.25 3.16
C TRP A 81 -7.44 2.09 3.60
N ALA A 82 -8.61 1.98 3.00
CA ALA A 82 -9.50 0.85 3.17
C ALA A 82 -10.00 0.37 1.80
N ASP A 83 -9.86 -0.92 1.52
CA ASP A 83 -10.46 -1.49 0.31
C ASP A 83 -11.98 -1.35 0.34
N ALA A 84 -12.59 -1.15 -0.82
CA ALA A 84 -14.03 -0.90 -0.97
C ALA A 84 -14.93 -2.09 -0.57
N SER A 85 -14.35 -3.18 -0.10
CA SER A 85 -15.03 -4.36 0.45
C SER A 85 -14.94 -4.45 1.97
N LEU A 86 -14.26 -3.53 2.65
CA LEU A 86 -13.97 -3.57 4.08
C LEU A 86 -14.92 -2.66 4.87
N LEU A 87 -15.87 -3.24 5.61
CA LEU A 87 -16.78 -2.50 6.50
C LEU A 87 -16.04 -1.96 7.73
N CYS A 88 -16.29 -0.71 8.06
CA CYS A 88 -15.89 -0.11 9.32
C CYS A 88 -16.89 -0.49 10.40
N MET A 89 -16.41 -1.07 11.51
CA MET A 89 -17.27 -1.56 12.60
C MET A 89 -17.09 -0.77 13.91
N ALA A 90 -16.11 0.14 13.97
CA ALA A 90 -15.81 0.93 15.16
C ALA A 90 -15.11 2.25 14.80
N PRO A 91 -15.18 3.27 15.66
CA PRO A 91 -14.49 4.53 15.44
C PRO A 91 -12.96 4.34 15.35
N LEU A 92 -12.36 4.81 14.28
CA LEU A 92 -10.91 4.75 14.08
C LEU A 92 -10.15 5.54 15.15
N SER A 93 -10.72 6.65 15.60
CA SER A 93 -10.10 7.52 16.62
C SER A 93 -9.84 6.83 17.96
N GLN A 94 -10.48 5.68 18.23
CA GLN A 94 -10.29 4.94 19.47
C GLN A 94 -8.96 4.19 19.55
N TRP A 95 -8.33 3.89 18.42
CA TRP A 95 -7.19 2.99 18.39
C TRP A 95 -6.08 3.35 17.40
N ILE A 96 -6.39 4.08 16.32
CA ILE A 96 -5.48 4.26 15.20
C ILE A 96 -4.21 5.05 15.59
N GLU A 97 -4.35 6.03 16.48
CA GLU A 97 -3.23 6.86 16.90
C GLU A 97 -2.22 6.08 17.74
N GLU A 98 -2.71 5.22 18.63
CA GLU A 98 -1.88 4.32 19.41
C GLU A 98 -1.22 3.26 18.53
N ALA A 99 -1.98 2.62 17.64
CA ALA A 99 -1.48 1.59 16.75
C ALA A 99 -0.40 2.09 15.79
N THR A 100 -0.45 3.37 15.38
CA THR A 100 0.56 3.97 14.49
C THR A 100 1.70 4.68 15.23
N ALA A 101 1.60 4.85 16.56
CA ALA A 101 2.59 5.61 17.32
C ALA A 101 4.03 5.09 17.21
N PRO A 102 4.27 3.76 17.27
CA PRO A 102 5.62 3.24 17.29
C PRO A 102 6.38 3.41 15.97
N SER A 103 5.68 3.33 14.83
CA SER A 103 6.32 3.19 13.51
C SER A 103 5.86 4.21 12.47
N GLY A 104 4.82 4.95 12.80
CA GLY A 104 4.15 5.80 11.83
C GLY A 104 3.23 5.06 10.86
N VAL A 105 3.11 3.73 10.97
CA VAL A 105 2.21 2.91 10.14
C VAL A 105 1.57 1.79 10.95
N PHE A 106 0.40 1.36 10.49
CA PHE A 106 -0.26 0.14 10.92
C PHE A 106 -0.66 -0.68 9.71
N LEU A 107 -0.38 -1.98 9.76
CA LEU A 107 -0.71 -2.97 8.74
C LEU A 107 -1.13 -4.26 9.43
N TYR A 108 -2.09 -4.96 8.85
CA TYR A 108 -2.35 -6.34 9.27
C TYR A 108 -1.28 -7.27 8.70
N HIS A 109 -0.95 -8.28 9.49
CA HIS A 109 0.10 -9.22 9.20
C HIS A 109 -0.44 -10.64 9.34
N GLU A 110 -0.10 -11.50 8.41
CA GLU A 110 -0.50 -12.91 8.46
C GLU A 110 0.57 -13.73 9.16
N GLY A 111 0.27 -14.18 10.37
CA GLY A 111 0.95 -15.18 11.17
C GLY A 111 2.42 -15.49 10.85
N VAL A 112 2.70 -16.78 10.62
CA VAL A 112 4.08 -17.32 10.49
C VAL A 112 4.73 -16.97 9.14
N ALA A 113 3.96 -16.70 8.09
CA ALA A 113 4.49 -16.45 6.74
C ALA A 113 5.02 -15.01 6.55
N GLY A 114 4.79 -14.11 7.49
CA GLY A 114 5.32 -12.75 7.43
C GLY A 114 4.73 -11.85 6.35
N ALA A 115 3.65 -12.28 5.69
CA ALA A 115 2.98 -11.46 4.68
C ALA A 115 2.19 -10.32 5.34
N VAL A 116 2.30 -9.12 4.79
CA VAL A 116 1.50 -7.97 5.21
C VAL A 116 0.30 -7.80 4.27
N HIS A 117 -0.84 -7.47 4.84
CA HIS A 117 -2.04 -7.22 4.06
C HIS A 117 -2.14 -5.75 3.70
N SER A 118 -2.45 -5.48 2.43
CA SER A 118 -2.57 -4.12 1.91
C SER A 118 -4.02 -3.59 1.88
N TRP A 119 -5.01 -4.42 2.16
CA TRP A 119 -6.43 -4.04 2.13
C TRP A 119 -6.85 -3.01 3.20
N PHE A 120 -6.07 -2.89 4.28
CA PHE A 120 -6.18 -1.83 5.27
C PHE A 120 -4.78 -1.39 5.70
N VAL A 121 -4.48 -0.13 5.48
CA VAL A 121 -3.19 0.48 5.85
C VAL A 121 -3.47 1.83 6.49
N ALA A 122 -2.92 2.05 7.68
CA ALA A 122 -2.96 3.37 8.30
C ALA A 122 -1.54 3.94 8.38
N ALA A 123 -1.39 5.22 8.05
CA ALA A 123 -0.09 5.88 8.06
C ALA A 123 -0.17 7.31 8.59
N ARG A 124 0.82 7.70 9.38
CA ARG A 124 1.02 9.11 9.71
C ARG A 124 1.54 9.85 8.48
N GLU A 125 1.19 11.11 8.38
CA GLU A 125 1.79 11.98 7.38
C GLU A 125 3.32 11.98 7.50
N GLY A 126 4.02 11.90 6.37
CA GLY A 126 5.47 11.85 6.35
C GLY A 126 6.09 10.53 6.84
N SER A 127 5.29 9.45 6.97
CA SER A 127 5.80 8.14 7.36
C SER A 127 6.96 7.69 6.47
N TYR A 128 8.13 7.44 7.08
CA TYR A 128 9.31 6.95 6.38
C TYR A 128 9.03 5.65 5.63
N VAL A 129 8.31 4.72 6.26
CA VAL A 129 7.97 3.42 5.67
C VAL A 129 7.15 3.61 4.40
N MET A 130 6.12 4.46 4.43
CA MET A 130 5.26 4.71 3.27
C MET A 130 6.01 5.42 2.14
N GLN A 131 6.87 6.37 2.46
CA GLN A 131 7.69 7.06 1.46
C GLN A 131 8.65 6.08 0.77
N ARG A 132 9.33 5.23 1.53
CA ARG A 132 10.24 4.21 0.96
C ARG A 132 9.49 3.22 0.10
N TRP A 133 8.34 2.75 0.55
CA TRP A 133 7.51 1.81 -0.21
C TRP A 133 6.96 2.43 -1.50
N HIS A 134 6.47 3.66 -1.43
CA HIS A 134 6.02 4.39 -2.61
C HIS A 134 7.16 4.61 -3.62
N ASN A 135 8.34 5.05 -3.17
CA ASN A 135 9.49 5.27 -4.05
C ASN A 135 9.91 3.98 -4.76
N ALA A 136 9.96 2.88 -4.03
CA ALA A 136 10.28 1.57 -4.59
C ALA A 136 9.24 1.12 -5.63
N SER A 137 7.96 1.30 -5.35
CA SER A 137 6.87 1.05 -6.30
C SER A 137 6.99 1.90 -7.56
N THR A 138 7.32 3.18 -7.41
CA THR A 138 7.51 4.11 -8.53
C THR A 138 8.66 3.67 -9.44
N VAL A 139 9.81 3.33 -8.86
CA VAL A 139 10.97 2.86 -9.65
C VAL A 139 10.62 1.58 -10.42
N PHE A 140 9.95 0.65 -9.78
CA PHE A 140 9.53 -0.59 -10.43
C PHE A 140 8.61 -0.31 -11.62
N TRP A 141 7.51 0.42 -11.42
CA TRP A 141 6.54 0.64 -12.48
C TRP A 141 7.07 1.48 -13.62
N SER A 142 7.92 2.46 -13.33
CA SER A 142 8.62 3.23 -14.36
C SER A 142 9.53 2.34 -15.22
N GLY A 143 10.29 1.45 -14.60
CA GLY A 143 11.14 0.50 -15.32
C GLY A 143 10.36 -0.55 -16.10
N TYR A 144 9.31 -1.14 -15.48
CA TYR A 144 8.47 -2.15 -16.11
C TYR A 144 7.80 -1.60 -17.39
N LEU A 145 7.17 -0.43 -17.31
CA LEU A 145 6.51 0.20 -18.46
C LEU A 145 7.49 0.67 -19.54
N ALA A 146 8.74 0.94 -19.17
CA ALA A 146 9.81 1.23 -20.11
C ALA A 146 10.42 -0.03 -20.77
N GLY A 147 9.87 -1.23 -20.49
CA GLY A 147 10.39 -2.49 -21.00
C GLY A 147 11.74 -2.89 -20.41
N GLN A 148 12.12 -2.30 -19.28
CA GLN A 148 13.36 -2.62 -18.60
C GLN A 148 13.17 -3.88 -17.74
N CYS A 149 14.20 -4.73 -17.70
CA CYS A 149 14.26 -5.77 -16.68
C CYS A 149 14.63 -5.11 -15.36
N VAL A 150 13.62 -4.86 -14.52
CA VAL A 150 13.85 -4.27 -13.19
C VAL A 150 14.35 -5.39 -12.28
N SER A 151 15.67 -5.46 -12.12
CA SER A 151 16.30 -6.40 -11.22
C SER A 151 16.09 -5.94 -9.75
N PRO A 152 15.89 -6.88 -8.81
CA PRO A 152 15.94 -6.57 -7.39
C PRO A 152 17.25 -5.92 -6.94
N CYS A 153 18.34 -6.14 -7.70
CA CYS A 153 19.64 -5.52 -7.45
C CYS A 153 19.69 -4.04 -7.84
N ASP A 154 18.87 -3.60 -8.80
CA ASP A 154 18.81 -2.20 -9.23
C ASP A 154 18.01 -1.35 -8.24
N LEU A 155 17.13 -1.99 -7.50
CA LEU A 155 16.38 -1.41 -6.39
C LEU A 155 17.19 -1.53 -5.09
N ARG A 156 18.41 -1.10 -5.15
CA ARG A 156 19.52 -1.36 -4.20
C ARG A 156 19.19 -1.39 -2.71
N HIS A 157 17.98 -1.46 -2.26
CA HIS A 157 17.75 -1.57 -0.82
C HIS A 157 16.42 -2.19 -0.38
N ASP A 158 15.30 -2.18 -1.15
CA ASP A 158 14.07 -2.41 -0.43
C ASP A 158 12.95 -3.19 -1.14
N VAL A 159 13.11 -3.59 -2.41
CA VAL A 159 12.01 -4.25 -3.13
C VAL A 159 12.48 -5.49 -3.87
N ARG A 160 11.80 -6.59 -3.66
CA ARG A 160 11.94 -7.77 -4.54
C ARG A 160 11.01 -7.59 -5.74
N ALA A 161 11.55 -7.61 -6.94
CA ALA A 161 10.76 -7.72 -8.14
C ALA A 161 9.98 -9.05 -8.14
N PRO A 162 8.76 -9.08 -8.68
CA PRO A 162 8.03 -10.32 -8.81
C PRO A 162 8.81 -11.31 -9.68
N THR A 163 8.79 -12.59 -9.33
CA THR A 163 9.39 -13.65 -10.14
C THR A 163 8.67 -13.77 -11.50
N ALA A 164 9.28 -14.39 -12.50
CA ALA A 164 8.67 -14.60 -13.83
C ALA A 164 7.31 -15.33 -13.78
N GLN A 165 7.02 -16.05 -12.70
CA GLN A 165 5.72 -16.66 -12.40
C GLN A 165 4.68 -15.58 -12.01
N ALA A 166 5.16 -14.45 -11.50
CA ALA A 166 4.45 -13.24 -11.22
C ALA A 166 3.92 -12.56 -12.49
N GLN A 167 4.57 -12.71 -13.60
CA GLN A 167 4.17 -12.16 -14.90
C GLN A 167 2.96 -12.87 -15.52
N ARG A 168 2.54 -14.03 -14.99
CA ARG A 168 1.41 -14.83 -15.52
C ARG A 168 0.10 -14.63 -14.77
N GLY A 169 -0.16 -13.46 -14.21
CA GLY A 169 -1.51 -13.05 -13.85
C GLY A 169 -1.91 -13.10 -12.38
N TYR A 170 -1.01 -13.41 -11.44
CA TYR A 170 -1.34 -13.45 -10.01
C TYR A 170 -0.20 -12.90 -9.14
N ASN A 171 0.16 -11.62 -9.29
CA ASN A 171 1.26 -11.14 -8.49
C ASN A 171 1.02 -9.83 -7.81
N TYR A 172 0.50 -10.01 -6.66
CA TYR A 172 0.01 -9.05 -5.74
C TYR A 172 1.02 -8.62 -4.67
N PHE A 173 2.15 -9.29 -4.56
CA PHE A 173 3.00 -9.09 -3.41
C PHE A 173 4.30 -8.39 -3.77
N TRP A 174 4.26 -7.09 -3.68
CA TRP A 174 5.41 -6.26 -3.48
C TRP A 174 6.01 -6.58 -2.13
N CYS A 175 6.89 -7.56 -2.06
CA CYS A 175 7.68 -7.75 -0.87
C CYS A 175 8.71 -6.62 -0.78
N VAL A 176 8.32 -5.53 -0.14
CA VAL A 176 9.33 -4.68 0.51
C VAL A 176 10.05 -5.60 1.49
N ARG A 177 11.35 -5.75 1.36
CA ARG A 177 12.14 -6.37 2.41
C ARG A 177 12.06 -5.44 3.61
N VAL A 178 11.13 -5.73 4.49
CA VAL A 178 10.97 -5.00 5.75
C VAL A 178 12.23 -5.11 6.63
N THR A 179 13.14 -6.06 6.33
CA THR A 179 14.45 -6.15 6.97
C THR A 179 15.30 -4.90 6.78
N ASP A 180 15.23 -4.21 5.65
CA ASP A 180 16.04 -3.01 5.40
C ASP A 180 15.33 -1.76 5.94
N ILE A 181 14.00 -1.78 5.97
CA ILE A 181 13.20 -0.82 6.72
C ILE A 181 13.42 -1.02 8.23
N ALA A 182 13.52 -2.26 8.70
CA ALA A 182 13.76 -2.59 10.12
C ALA A 182 15.16 -2.19 10.60
N ALA A 183 16.15 -2.02 9.74
CA ALA A 183 17.46 -1.49 10.16
C ALA A 183 17.39 -0.01 10.56
N GLY A 184 16.60 0.80 9.86
CA GLY A 184 16.25 2.16 10.28
C GLY A 184 15.29 2.19 11.48
N TRP A 185 14.48 1.16 11.65
CA TRP A 185 13.51 1.02 12.73
C TRP A 185 14.12 0.63 14.07
N ARG A 186 15.15 -0.22 14.06
CA ARG A 186 15.83 -0.63 15.30
C ARG A 186 16.48 0.53 16.05
N SER A 187 16.76 1.63 15.38
CA SER A 187 17.26 2.83 16.06
C SER A 187 16.15 3.68 16.67
N ALA A 188 14.87 3.47 16.28
CA ALA A 188 13.77 4.33 16.69
C ALA A 188 12.76 3.70 17.67
N ASN A 189 12.56 2.37 17.68
CA ASN A 189 11.59 1.76 18.60
C ASN A 189 11.76 0.24 18.78
N SER A 190 11.95 -0.16 20.01
CA SER A 190 12.05 -1.56 20.46
C SER A 190 10.69 -2.26 20.70
N ALA A 191 9.57 -1.67 20.30
CA ALA A 191 8.25 -2.09 20.77
C ALA A 191 7.31 -2.72 19.71
N ILE A 192 7.68 -2.80 18.44
CA ILE A 192 6.92 -3.58 17.49
C ILE A 192 7.67 -4.87 17.21
N HIS A 193 7.27 -5.95 17.89
CA HIS A 193 7.57 -7.30 17.47
C HIS A 193 6.77 -7.66 16.23
N VAL A 194 7.04 -7.03 15.10
CA VAL A 194 6.84 -7.68 13.83
C VAL A 194 8.03 -8.63 13.72
N ALA A 195 7.83 -9.85 14.15
CA ALA A 195 8.84 -10.89 14.07
C ALA A 195 9.01 -11.30 12.60
N PHE A 196 9.82 -10.56 11.86
CA PHE A 196 10.33 -11.01 10.57
C PHE A 196 11.46 -12.03 10.85
N ARG A 197 11.18 -13.30 10.59
CA ARG A 197 12.24 -14.33 10.61
C ARG A 197 13.15 -14.12 9.40
N GLN A 198 14.45 -14.19 9.66
CA GLN A 198 15.53 -13.98 8.69
C GLN A 198 15.76 -15.15 7.71
N ASP A 199 15.01 -16.24 7.80
CA ASP A 199 15.40 -17.52 7.22
C ASP A 199 14.39 -18.05 6.20
N GLU A 200 14.25 -17.38 5.02
CA GLU A 200 13.83 -18.12 3.84
C GLU A 200 14.53 -17.58 2.60
N HIS A 201 15.42 -18.40 2.06
CA HIS A 201 16.08 -18.24 0.77
C HIS A 201 15.05 -18.39 -0.35
N PHE A 202 14.61 -17.29 -0.93
CA PHE A 202 13.93 -17.34 -2.21
C PHE A 202 14.95 -17.31 -3.34
N VAL A 203 14.94 -18.35 -4.16
CA VAL A 203 15.75 -18.45 -5.38
C VAL A 203 15.24 -17.41 -6.38
N LEU A 204 16.08 -16.46 -6.72
CA LEU A 204 15.83 -15.46 -7.76
C LEU A 204 15.98 -16.11 -9.12
N GLY A 205 14.91 -16.09 -9.92
CA GLY A 205 15.01 -16.41 -11.34
C GLY A 205 15.85 -15.33 -12.04
N SER A 206 16.92 -15.71 -12.73
CA SER A 206 17.66 -14.81 -13.61
C SER A 206 16.77 -14.32 -14.74
N CYS A 207 16.82 -13.03 -15.08
CA CYS A 207 16.37 -12.54 -16.38
C CYS A 207 17.25 -13.25 -17.43
N GLY A 208 16.70 -14.19 -18.19
CA GLY A 208 17.44 -14.86 -19.26
C GLY A 208 17.88 -13.82 -20.30
N THR A 209 19.14 -13.94 -20.72
CA THR A 209 19.72 -13.19 -21.84
C THR A 209 19.04 -13.52 -23.13
#